data_e055138e3a0f5f13040145fe59613a65
#
_entry.id   e055138e3a0f5f13040145fe59613a65
#
_cell.length_a   1.000
_cell.length_b   1.000
_cell.length_c   1.000
_cell.angle_alpha   90.00
_cell.angle_beta   90.00
_cell.angle_gamma   90.00
#
_symmetry.space_group_name_H-M   'P 1'
#
loop_
_entity.id
_entity.type
_entity.pdbx_description
1 polymer ?
#
loop_
_entity_poly.entity_id
_entity_poly.type
_entity_poly.pdbx_seq_one_letter_code
_entity_poly.pdbx_strand_id
1 'polypeptide(L)'
;MKKVIIILLVLAVSLTGLFAATIQVGPSARFNGDISNVEDYKSLSNYELGAEARVNISSFSLAANVLFGQDRANNIDYFNSIVTANLRGEFAIFELGIGAGFDFPIIWDKTTGDVLVGIYSEQKPIDKFYEIFTNCDVLLRVSAGVNIGGLGVVADYKLPWSTIQKYFQDKEDTILTMKKGKVSVALLLNLL
;
A
#
# COMPACT_ATOMS: atom_id res chain seq x y z
N MET A 1 -16.70 31.56 6.54
CA MET A 1 -16.83 31.08 7.91
C MET A 1 -16.97 29.57 8.03
N LYS A 2 -17.92 28.88 7.36
CA LYS A 2 -18.09 27.41 7.47
C LYS A 2 -16.82 26.60 7.14
N LYS A 3 -16.07 26.97 6.10
CA LYS A 3 -14.81 26.29 5.73
C LYS A 3 -13.70 26.43 6.78
N VAL A 4 -13.63 27.59 7.46
CA VAL A 4 -12.63 27.83 8.51
C VAL A 4 -12.98 27.00 9.77
N ILE A 5 -14.26 26.88 10.09
CA ILE A 5 -14.73 26.06 11.22
C ILE A 5 -14.41 24.57 10.98
N ILE A 6 -14.60 24.07 9.76
CA ILE A 6 -14.26 22.69 9.41
C ILE A 6 -12.75 22.47 9.53
N ILE A 7 -11.92 23.38 9.05
CA ILE A 7 -10.46 23.27 9.16
C ILE A 7 -10.03 23.31 10.63
N LEU A 8 -10.61 24.17 11.44
CA LEU A 8 -10.32 24.26 12.88
C LEU A 8 -10.79 22.99 13.62
N LEU A 9 -11.93 22.42 13.26
CA LEU A 9 -12.42 21.16 13.82
C LEU A 9 -11.51 19.99 13.45
N VAL A 10 -11.07 19.90 12.21
CA VAL A 10 -10.11 18.88 11.75
C VAL A 10 -8.77 19.03 12.47
N LEU A 11 -8.28 20.27 12.61
CA LEU A 11 -7.06 20.56 13.38
C LEU A 11 -7.22 20.23 14.87
N ALA A 12 -8.32 20.56 15.50
CA ALA A 12 -8.60 20.26 16.91
C ALA A 12 -8.68 18.74 17.15
N VAL A 13 -9.38 18.00 16.28
CA VAL A 13 -9.44 16.53 16.35
C VAL A 13 -8.07 15.91 16.12
N SER A 14 -7.27 16.46 15.21
CA SER A 14 -5.89 16.01 14.96
C SER A 14 -4.98 16.25 16.17
N LEU A 15 -5.13 17.39 16.86
CA LEU A 15 -4.32 17.73 18.04
C LEU A 15 -4.69 16.88 19.26
N THR A 16 -5.97 16.60 19.51
CA THR A 16 -6.39 15.75 20.62
C THR A 16 -6.01 14.28 20.44
N GLY A 17 -5.93 13.81 19.20
CA GLY A 17 -5.51 12.45 18.85
C GLY A 17 -4.00 12.22 18.97
N LEU A 18 -3.18 13.27 18.85
CA LEU A 18 -1.72 13.15 18.92
C LEU A 18 -1.20 12.64 20.28
N PHE A 19 -1.95 12.86 21.37
CA PHE A 19 -1.56 12.37 22.71
C PHE A 19 -1.80 10.87 22.93
N ALA A 20 -2.49 10.19 22.00
CA ALA A 20 -2.73 8.75 22.04
C ALA A 20 -2.25 8.06 20.76
N ALA A 21 -1.34 8.68 20.01
CA ALA A 21 -0.82 8.12 18.79
C ALA A 21 0.18 6.99 19.11
N THR A 22 -0.01 5.83 18.49
CA THR A 22 0.98 4.75 18.49
C THR A 22 1.74 4.79 17.18
N ILE A 23 3.07 4.77 17.26
CA ILE A 23 3.94 4.66 16.09
C ILE A 23 4.43 3.22 16.00
N GLN A 24 4.23 2.62 14.86
CA GLN A 24 4.67 1.26 14.55
C GLN A 24 5.59 1.30 13.34
N VAL A 25 6.69 0.53 13.38
CA VAL A 25 7.59 0.36 12.24
C VAL A 25 8.07 -1.08 12.15
N GLY A 26 8.37 -1.53 10.95
CA GLY A 26 8.97 -2.84 10.78
C GLY A 26 9.10 -3.29 9.34
N PRO A 27 9.71 -4.47 9.13
CA PRO A 27 9.84 -5.05 7.81
C PRO A 27 8.49 -5.43 7.22
N SER A 28 8.40 -5.33 5.90
CA SER A 28 7.23 -5.75 5.15
C SER A 28 7.64 -6.48 3.87
N ALA A 29 6.76 -7.37 3.42
CA ALA A 29 6.89 -8.09 2.17
C ALA A 29 5.58 -8.01 1.39
N ARG A 30 5.66 -7.86 0.07
CA ARG A 30 4.51 -7.84 -0.85
C ARG A 30 4.68 -8.91 -1.91
N PHE A 31 3.58 -9.61 -2.21
CA PHE A 31 3.47 -10.53 -3.33
C PHE A 31 2.67 -9.85 -4.44
N ASN A 32 3.25 -9.79 -5.65
CA ASN A 32 2.69 -9.14 -6.83
C ASN A 32 2.17 -10.11 -7.90
N GLY A 33 2.39 -11.42 -7.75
CA GLY A 33 1.90 -12.44 -8.66
C GLY A 33 0.41 -12.69 -8.55
N ASP A 34 -0.12 -13.53 -9.45
CA ASP A 34 -1.51 -13.99 -9.35
C ASP A 34 -1.67 -14.93 -8.15
N ILE A 35 -2.53 -14.53 -7.18
CA ILE A 35 -2.78 -15.29 -5.94
C ILE A 35 -3.34 -16.70 -6.22
N SER A 36 -3.95 -16.92 -7.38
CA SER A 36 -4.49 -18.23 -7.77
C SER A 36 -3.51 -19.11 -8.53
N ASN A 37 -2.37 -18.56 -8.94
CA ASN A 37 -1.36 -19.30 -9.71
C ASN A 37 -0.22 -19.78 -8.79
N VAL A 38 -0.14 -21.09 -8.55
CA VAL A 38 0.88 -21.69 -7.67
C VAL A 38 2.31 -21.47 -8.20
N GLU A 39 2.49 -21.37 -9.52
CA GLU A 39 3.80 -21.14 -10.11
C GLU A 39 4.35 -19.74 -9.81
N ASP A 40 3.46 -18.75 -9.66
CA ASP A 40 3.85 -17.37 -9.33
C ASP A 40 4.48 -17.28 -7.94
N TYR A 41 4.08 -18.14 -6.99
CA TYR A 41 4.68 -18.19 -5.65
C TYR A 41 6.14 -18.68 -5.64
N LYS A 42 6.56 -19.37 -6.69
CA LYS A 42 7.94 -19.89 -6.84
C LYS A 42 8.87 -18.85 -7.43
N SER A 43 8.34 -17.82 -8.09
CA SER A 43 9.14 -16.78 -8.72
C SER A 43 9.51 -15.69 -7.73
N LEU A 44 10.81 -15.53 -7.45
CA LEU A 44 11.31 -14.48 -6.59
C LEU A 44 11.06 -13.07 -7.14
N SER A 45 10.88 -12.93 -8.46
CA SER A 45 10.54 -11.63 -9.08
C SER A 45 9.15 -11.12 -8.68
N ASN A 46 8.29 -12.00 -8.17
CA ASN A 46 6.96 -11.62 -7.70
C ASN A 46 6.95 -11.12 -6.23
N TYR A 47 8.11 -11.07 -5.58
CA TYR A 47 8.22 -10.59 -4.21
C TYR A 47 8.94 -9.26 -4.14
N GLU A 48 8.40 -8.37 -3.36
CA GLU A 48 9.03 -7.12 -2.96
C GLU A 48 9.23 -7.12 -1.45
N LEU A 49 10.38 -6.64 -1.01
CA LEU A 49 10.75 -6.55 0.39
C LEU A 49 11.01 -5.10 0.76
N GLY A 50 10.67 -4.75 1.99
CA GLY A 50 10.87 -3.38 2.43
C GLY A 50 10.47 -3.14 3.87
N ALA A 51 9.95 -1.95 4.14
CA ALA A 51 9.55 -1.54 5.47
C ALA A 51 8.21 -0.80 5.42
N GLU A 52 7.45 -0.94 6.50
CA GLU A 52 6.21 -0.20 6.74
C GLU A 52 6.35 0.62 8.02
N ALA A 53 5.86 1.85 7.98
CA ALA A 53 5.65 2.70 9.14
C ALA A 53 4.18 3.06 9.24
N ARG A 54 3.63 3.04 10.47
CA ARG A 54 2.25 3.43 10.76
C ARG A 54 2.18 4.42 11.90
N VAL A 55 1.25 5.34 11.77
CA VAL A 55 0.80 6.20 12.85
C VAL A 55 -0.68 5.89 13.09
N ASN A 56 -0.98 5.35 14.26
CA ASN A 56 -2.33 4.99 14.66
C ASN A 56 -2.87 6.03 15.63
N ILE A 57 -4.02 6.60 15.33
CA ILE A 57 -4.70 7.61 16.13
C ILE A 57 -6.14 7.13 16.34
N SER A 58 -6.41 6.52 17.50
CA SER A 58 -7.71 5.90 17.76
C SER A 58 -8.09 4.89 16.67
N SER A 59 -9.26 5.03 16.05
CA SER A 59 -9.74 4.19 14.96
C SER A 59 -9.20 4.58 13.58
N PHE A 60 -8.23 5.49 13.52
CA PHE A 60 -7.62 5.94 12.27
C PHE A 60 -6.14 5.55 12.20
N SER A 61 -5.68 5.16 11.03
CA SER A 61 -4.27 4.80 10.79
C SER A 61 -3.78 5.39 9.48
N LEU A 62 -2.61 6.00 9.52
CA LEU A 62 -1.83 6.35 8.34
C LEU A 62 -0.67 5.37 8.23
N ALA A 63 -0.55 4.71 7.09
CA ALA A 63 0.54 3.78 6.83
C ALA A 63 1.33 4.22 5.59
N ALA A 64 2.65 4.19 5.71
CA ALA A 64 3.58 4.38 4.61
C ALA A 64 4.42 3.11 4.46
N ASN A 65 4.55 2.61 3.24
CA ASN A 65 5.26 1.39 2.92
C ASN A 65 6.23 1.68 1.77
N VAL A 66 7.47 1.27 1.94
CA VAL A 66 8.51 1.37 0.90
C VAL A 66 8.98 -0.03 0.60
N LEU A 67 8.86 -0.45 -0.65
CA LEU A 67 9.12 -1.80 -1.11
C LEU A 67 10.08 -1.79 -2.28
N PHE A 68 10.97 -2.75 -2.31
CA PHE A 68 11.92 -3.00 -3.38
C PHE A 68 11.75 -4.42 -3.90
N GLY A 69 11.69 -4.56 -5.21
CA GLY A 69 11.63 -5.83 -5.92
C GLY A 69 12.57 -5.82 -7.12
N GLN A 70 12.84 -7.01 -7.66
CA GLN A 70 13.78 -7.18 -8.75
C GLN A 70 13.27 -8.25 -9.73
N ASP A 71 13.14 -7.87 -10.99
CA ASP A 71 12.98 -8.83 -12.10
C ASP A 71 14.32 -9.04 -12.79
N ARG A 72 15.00 -10.13 -12.42
CA ARG A 72 16.31 -10.46 -12.96
C ARG A 72 16.27 -10.89 -14.43
N ALA A 73 15.16 -11.46 -14.88
CA ALA A 73 15.01 -11.93 -16.27
C ALA A 73 14.97 -10.76 -17.24
N ASN A 74 14.32 -9.66 -16.84
CA ASN A 74 14.17 -8.45 -17.64
C ASN A 74 15.17 -7.35 -17.24
N ASN A 75 16.06 -7.60 -16.26
CA ASN A 75 17.02 -6.63 -15.74
C ASN A 75 16.39 -5.33 -15.22
N ILE A 76 15.28 -5.48 -14.49
CA ILE A 76 14.44 -4.40 -13.99
C ILE A 76 14.45 -4.39 -12.46
N ASP A 77 14.61 -3.21 -11.85
CA ASP A 77 14.35 -2.99 -10.43
C ASP A 77 13.04 -2.24 -10.24
N TYR A 78 12.26 -2.68 -9.25
CA TYR A 78 11.01 -2.04 -8.84
C TYR A 78 11.23 -1.34 -7.50
N PHE A 79 10.78 -0.12 -7.40
CA PHE A 79 10.68 0.62 -6.17
C PHE A 79 9.27 1.16 -6.02
N ASN A 80 8.55 0.73 -4.99
CA ASN A 80 7.18 1.12 -4.75
C ASN A 80 7.08 1.86 -3.41
N SER A 81 6.46 3.03 -3.44
CA SER A 81 6.09 3.77 -2.25
C SER A 81 4.57 3.82 -2.14
N ILE A 82 4.02 3.29 -1.06
CA ILE A 82 2.59 3.19 -0.86
C ILE A 82 2.21 3.98 0.38
N VAL A 83 1.23 4.87 0.24
CA VAL A 83 0.68 5.62 1.37
C VAL A 83 -0.81 5.35 1.46
N THR A 84 -1.29 4.93 2.63
CA THR A 84 -2.70 4.62 2.86
C THR A 84 -3.24 5.28 4.12
N ALA A 85 -4.50 5.71 4.05
CA ALA A 85 -5.30 6.12 5.18
C ALA A 85 -6.36 5.05 5.44
N ASN A 86 -6.46 4.57 6.68
CA ASN A 86 -7.29 3.44 7.04
C ASN A 86 -8.17 3.76 8.24
N LEU A 87 -9.40 3.26 8.21
CA LEU A 87 -10.22 3.08 9.40
C LEU A 87 -9.93 1.68 9.96
N ARG A 88 -9.66 1.57 11.24
CA ARG A 88 -9.36 0.33 11.89
C ARG A 88 -10.20 0.11 13.14
N GLY A 89 -10.52 -1.13 13.40
CA GLY A 89 -11.13 -1.60 14.64
C GLY A 89 -10.21 -2.58 15.34
N GLU A 90 -10.08 -2.45 16.64
CA GLU A 90 -9.33 -3.39 17.48
C GLU A 90 -10.31 -4.17 18.37
N PHE A 91 -10.10 -5.48 18.45
CA PHE A 91 -10.83 -6.36 19.35
C PHE A 91 -9.84 -7.32 20.02
N ALA A 92 -9.59 -7.11 21.28
CA ALA A 92 -8.57 -7.82 22.06
C ALA A 92 -7.18 -7.68 21.39
N ILE A 93 -6.63 -8.78 20.87
CA ILE A 93 -5.35 -8.80 20.15
C ILE A 93 -5.52 -8.64 18.64
N PHE A 94 -6.75 -8.67 18.13
CA PHE A 94 -7.03 -8.63 16.70
C PHE A 94 -7.25 -7.20 16.23
N GLU A 95 -6.80 -6.92 15.01
CA GLU A 95 -6.99 -5.68 14.28
C GLU A 95 -7.63 -5.98 12.93
N LEU A 96 -8.64 -5.20 12.54
CA LEU A 96 -9.21 -5.18 11.22
C LEU A 96 -9.18 -3.75 10.68
N GLY A 97 -8.88 -3.58 9.40
CA GLY A 97 -8.83 -2.27 8.79
C GLY A 97 -9.34 -2.26 7.36
N ILE A 98 -9.90 -1.11 6.98
CA ILE A 98 -10.26 -0.80 5.60
C ILE A 98 -9.80 0.61 5.28
N GLY A 99 -9.23 0.82 4.10
CA GLY A 99 -8.72 2.12 3.72
C GLY A 99 -8.51 2.29 2.24
N ALA A 100 -7.98 3.45 1.90
CA ALA A 100 -7.59 3.80 0.55
C ALA A 100 -6.26 4.55 0.57
N GLY A 101 -5.61 4.59 -0.57
CA GLY A 101 -4.33 5.28 -0.70
C GLY A 101 -3.80 5.32 -2.11
N PHE A 102 -2.51 5.55 -2.21
CA PHE A 102 -1.81 5.70 -3.46
C PHE A 102 -0.60 4.76 -3.49
N ASP A 103 -0.39 4.12 -4.64
CA ASP A 103 0.82 3.37 -4.99
C ASP A 103 1.62 4.20 -6.01
N PHE A 104 2.88 4.47 -5.71
CA PHE A 104 3.80 5.23 -6.53
C PHE A 104 4.89 4.27 -7.06
N PRO A 105 4.62 3.55 -8.15
CA PRO A 105 5.59 2.63 -8.72
C PRO A 105 6.66 3.38 -9.49
N ILE A 106 7.91 3.08 -9.19
CA ILE A 106 9.09 3.53 -9.94
C ILE A 106 9.79 2.28 -10.45
N ILE A 107 10.10 2.25 -11.73
CA ILE A 107 10.73 1.12 -12.40
C ILE A 107 12.04 1.62 -13.00
N TRP A 108 13.12 0.94 -12.66
CA TRP A 108 14.42 1.21 -13.26
C TRP A 108 14.81 0.09 -14.21
N ASP A 109 14.78 0.39 -15.50
CA ASP A 109 15.29 -0.49 -16.53
C ASP A 109 16.82 -0.33 -16.63
N LYS A 110 17.57 -1.31 -16.15
CA LYS A 110 19.03 -1.28 -16.16
C LYS A 110 19.62 -1.49 -17.56
N THR A 111 18.82 -1.97 -18.49
CA THR A 111 19.28 -2.23 -19.88
C THR A 111 19.33 -0.93 -20.66
N THR A 112 18.32 -0.09 -20.53
CA THR A 112 18.25 1.22 -21.18
C THR A 112 18.80 2.36 -20.31
N GLY A 113 18.82 2.17 -18.98
CA GLY A 113 19.10 3.20 -17.99
C GLY A 113 17.93 4.11 -17.69
N ASP A 114 16.75 3.84 -18.25
CA ASP A 114 15.56 4.65 -18.08
C ASP A 114 14.90 4.43 -16.73
N VAL A 115 14.35 5.50 -16.20
CA VAL A 115 13.46 5.47 -15.04
C VAL A 115 12.04 5.70 -15.54
N LEU A 116 11.18 4.70 -15.32
CA LEU A 116 9.79 4.70 -15.76
C LEU A 116 8.87 4.86 -14.56
N VAL A 117 7.77 5.56 -14.75
CA VAL A 117 6.66 5.63 -13.80
C VAL A 117 5.38 5.21 -14.47
N GLY A 118 4.43 4.76 -13.69
CA GLY A 118 3.09 4.47 -14.15
C GLY A 118 2.59 3.11 -13.73
N ILE A 119 1.30 2.94 -13.92
CA ILE A 119 0.59 1.70 -13.67
C ILE A 119 1.13 0.64 -14.65
N TYR A 120 1.20 -0.60 -14.23
CA TYR A 120 1.78 -1.74 -14.95
C TYR A 120 1.42 -1.87 -16.45
N SER A 121 0.37 -1.21 -16.91
CA SER A 121 -0.07 -1.20 -18.32
C SER A 121 0.37 0.00 -19.13
N GLU A 122 0.84 1.08 -18.49
CA GLU A 122 1.21 2.32 -19.13
C GLU A 122 2.44 2.94 -18.47
N GLN A 123 3.59 2.32 -18.68
CA GLN A 123 4.88 2.82 -18.20
C GLN A 123 5.34 3.95 -19.11
N LYS A 124 5.75 5.07 -18.51
CA LYS A 124 6.29 6.24 -19.24
C LYS A 124 7.62 6.66 -18.63
N PRO A 125 8.62 7.05 -19.45
CA PRO A 125 9.83 7.66 -18.96
C PRO A 125 9.51 8.91 -18.13
N ILE A 126 10.27 9.12 -17.05
CA ILE A 126 10.14 10.33 -16.22
C ILE A 126 11.02 11.43 -16.82
N ASP A 127 10.39 12.51 -17.25
CA ASP A 127 11.09 13.75 -17.57
C ASP A 127 11.14 14.70 -16.38
N LYS A 128 10.15 14.64 -15.48
CA LYS A 128 10.02 15.55 -14.35
C LYS A 128 9.53 14.82 -13.10
N PHE A 129 10.13 15.13 -11.97
CA PHE A 129 9.84 14.50 -10.69
C PHE A 129 8.35 14.47 -10.28
N TYR A 130 7.57 15.49 -10.62
CA TYR A 130 6.14 15.53 -10.29
C TYR A 130 5.31 14.45 -11.02
N GLU A 131 5.84 13.88 -12.10
CA GLU A 131 5.15 12.84 -12.88
C GLU A 131 4.95 11.55 -12.08
N ILE A 132 5.77 11.31 -11.05
CA ILE A 132 5.58 10.22 -10.09
C ILE A 132 4.20 10.35 -9.42
N PHE A 133 3.81 11.56 -9.07
CA PHE A 133 2.55 11.82 -8.36
C PHE A 133 1.33 11.84 -9.28
N THR A 134 1.50 12.18 -10.55
CA THR A 134 0.41 12.19 -11.54
C THR A 134 0.14 10.83 -12.15
N ASN A 135 1.12 9.92 -12.08
CA ASN A 135 1.01 8.55 -12.60
C ASN A 135 0.94 7.50 -11.47
N CYS A 136 0.50 7.88 -10.28
CA CYS A 136 0.23 6.95 -9.20
C CYS A 136 -1.10 6.22 -9.40
N ASP A 137 -1.21 5.00 -8.86
CA ASP A 137 -2.49 4.30 -8.80
C ASP A 137 -3.19 4.54 -7.47
N VAL A 138 -4.51 4.72 -7.54
CA VAL A 138 -5.36 4.71 -6.35
C VAL A 138 -5.62 3.26 -5.98
N LEU A 139 -5.52 2.92 -4.71
CA LEU A 139 -5.80 1.56 -4.23
C LEU A 139 -6.79 1.56 -3.08
N LEU A 140 -7.54 0.48 -2.98
CA LEU A 140 -8.28 0.09 -1.78
C LEU A 140 -7.45 -0.92 -1.00
N ARG A 141 -7.48 -0.81 0.34
CA ARG A 141 -6.77 -1.70 1.26
C ARG A 141 -7.76 -2.30 2.24
N VAL A 142 -7.67 -3.62 2.44
CA VAL A 142 -8.28 -4.32 3.56
C VAL A 142 -7.16 -4.98 4.34
N SER A 143 -7.16 -4.86 5.65
CA SER A 143 -6.11 -5.40 6.52
C SER A 143 -6.70 -6.20 7.66
N ALA A 144 -5.95 -7.21 8.08
CA ALA A 144 -6.20 -7.97 9.30
C ALA A 144 -4.87 -8.20 10.02
N GLY A 145 -4.87 -8.06 11.32
CA GLY A 145 -3.65 -8.19 12.11
C GLY A 145 -3.87 -8.74 13.51
N VAL A 146 -2.75 -9.03 14.15
CA VAL A 146 -2.67 -9.46 15.54
C VAL A 146 -1.59 -8.65 16.23
N ASN A 147 -1.91 -8.05 17.38
CA ASN A 147 -0.99 -7.28 18.22
C ASN A 147 -0.81 -7.96 19.56
N ILE A 148 0.43 -8.32 19.91
CA ILE A 148 0.78 -8.97 21.17
C ILE A 148 2.01 -8.28 21.78
N GLY A 149 1.85 -7.64 22.91
CA GLY A 149 2.97 -7.09 23.70
C GLY A 149 3.83 -6.06 22.95
N GLY A 150 3.23 -5.28 22.06
CA GLY A 150 3.95 -4.29 21.26
C GLY A 150 4.50 -4.80 19.93
N LEU A 151 4.32 -6.09 19.63
CA LEU A 151 4.61 -6.70 18.33
C LEU A 151 3.32 -6.90 17.55
N GLY A 152 3.22 -6.37 16.35
CA GLY A 152 2.11 -6.55 15.44
C GLY A 152 2.51 -7.38 14.22
N VAL A 153 1.64 -8.29 13.80
CA VAL A 153 1.70 -8.93 12.48
C VAL A 153 0.45 -8.53 11.73
N VAL A 154 0.60 -7.89 10.59
CA VAL A 154 -0.52 -7.42 9.79
C VAL A 154 -0.39 -7.95 8.38
N ALA A 155 -1.44 -8.62 7.94
CA ALA A 155 -1.63 -8.99 6.54
C ALA A 155 -2.61 -8.00 5.91
N ASP A 156 -2.33 -7.58 4.69
CA ASP A 156 -3.23 -6.73 3.95
C ASP A 156 -3.38 -7.15 2.49
N TYR A 157 -4.54 -6.83 1.94
CA TYR A 157 -4.88 -7.02 0.56
C TYR A 157 -5.15 -5.65 -0.06
N LYS A 158 -4.45 -5.33 -1.13
CA LYS A 158 -4.52 -4.06 -1.85
C LYS A 158 -5.06 -4.30 -3.25
N LEU A 159 -6.15 -3.62 -3.60
CA LEU A 159 -6.78 -3.71 -4.92
C LEU A 159 -6.65 -2.36 -5.63
N PRO A 160 -5.96 -2.30 -6.78
CA PRO A 160 -5.87 -1.09 -7.58
C PRO A 160 -7.23 -0.62 -8.08
N TRP A 161 -7.48 0.69 -8.02
CA TRP A 161 -8.75 1.27 -8.48
C TRP A 161 -8.98 1.09 -9.99
N SER A 162 -7.92 1.13 -10.76
CA SER A 162 -7.94 0.83 -12.20
C SER A 162 -8.52 -0.56 -12.50
N THR A 163 -8.25 -1.55 -11.65
CA THR A 163 -8.81 -2.90 -11.74
C THR A 163 -10.32 -2.90 -11.44
N ILE A 164 -10.76 -2.13 -10.44
CA ILE A 164 -12.18 -2.00 -10.08
C ILE A 164 -12.94 -1.31 -11.21
N GLN A 165 -12.38 -0.26 -11.81
CA GLN A 165 -13.02 0.43 -12.93
C GLN A 165 -13.23 -0.49 -14.12
N LYS A 166 -12.27 -1.33 -14.49
CA LYS A 166 -12.39 -2.32 -15.56
C LYS A 166 -13.54 -3.30 -15.29
N TYR A 167 -13.67 -3.77 -14.04
CA TYR A 167 -14.79 -4.63 -13.66
C TYR A 167 -16.16 -4.00 -13.95
N PHE A 168 -16.34 -2.72 -13.60
CA PHE A 168 -17.61 -2.04 -13.85
C PHE A 168 -17.85 -1.70 -15.32
N GLN A 169 -16.81 -1.46 -16.11
CA GLN A 169 -16.91 -1.12 -17.52
C GLN A 169 -17.12 -2.37 -18.40
N ASP A 170 -16.31 -3.40 -18.16
CA ASP A 170 -16.22 -4.57 -19.04
C ASP A 170 -17.06 -5.76 -18.54
N LYS A 171 -17.71 -5.61 -17.37
CA LYS A 171 -18.42 -6.71 -16.67
C LYS A 171 -17.54 -7.95 -16.49
N GLU A 172 -16.24 -7.73 -16.28
CA GLU A 172 -15.32 -8.82 -15.95
C GLU A 172 -15.81 -9.60 -14.72
N ASP A 173 -15.50 -10.89 -14.67
CA ASP A 173 -15.83 -11.73 -13.51
C ASP A 173 -15.18 -11.16 -12.23
N THR A 174 -15.97 -11.03 -11.18
CA THR A 174 -15.53 -10.54 -9.87
C THR A 174 -14.33 -11.31 -9.34
N ILE A 175 -14.28 -12.63 -9.57
CA ILE A 175 -13.17 -13.48 -9.14
C ILE A 175 -11.88 -13.11 -9.89
N LEU A 176 -11.95 -12.89 -11.20
CA LEU A 176 -10.81 -12.46 -12.01
C LEU A 176 -10.27 -11.09 -11.59
N THR A 177 -11.18 -10.17 -11.23
CA THR A 177 -10.81 -8.86 -10.72
C THR A 177 -10.07 -8.95 -9.38
N MET A 178 -10.56 -9.79 -8.46
CA MET A 178 -9.91 -9.98 -7.15
C MET A 178 -8.53 -10.64 -7.25
N LYS A 179 -8.27 -11.48 -8.24
CA LYS A 179 -6.96 -12.11 -8.45
C LYS A 179 -5.85 -11.10 -8.76
N LYS A 180 -6.19 -9.93 -9.29
CA LYS A 180 -5.25 -8.85 -9.61
C LYS A 180 -4.83 -8.01 -8.38
N GLY A 181 -5.40 -8.30 -7.21
CA GLY A 181 -4.99 -7.66 -5.96
C GLY A 181 -3.64 -8.15 -5.47
N LYS A 182 -3.00 -7.36 -4.64
CA LYS A 182 -1.66 -7.62 -4.08
C LYS A 182 -1.77 -7.91 -2.60
N VAL A 183 -1.14 -8.97 -2.14
CA VAL A 183 -1.06 -9.34 -0.72
C VAL A 183 0.25 -8.85 -0.14
N SER A 184 0.21 -8.25 1.03
CA SER A 184 1.40 -7.92 1.80
C SER A 184 1.29 -8.37 3.25
N VAL A 185 2.45 -8.58 3.87
CA VAL A 185 2.57 -8.87 5.29
C VAL A 185 3.63 -7.94 5.88
N ALA A 186 3.31 -7.35 7.02
CA ALA A 186 4.23 -6.52 7.79
C ALA A 186 4.37 -7.06 9.22
N LEU A 187 5.58 -7.03 9.74
CA LEU A 187 5.91 -7.28 11.14
C LEU A 187 6.25 -5.95 11.78
N LEU A 188 5.43 -5.46 12.69
CA LEU A 188 5.48 -4.10 13.20
C LEU A 188 5.83 -4.10 14.69
N LEU A 189 6.73 -3.21 15.09
CA LEU A 189 7.08 -2.94 16.47
C LEU A 189 6.50 -1.59 16.90
N ASN A 190 5.85 -1.54 18.06
CA ASN A 190 5.42 -0.29 18.67
C ASN A 190 6.66 0.45 19.20
N LEU A 191 6.85 1.68 18.76
CA LEU A 191 7.92 2.55 19.25
C LEU A 191 7.44 3.47 20.37
N LEU A 192 6.13 3.80 20.39
CA LEU A 192 5.45 4.64 21.39
C LEU A 192 4.07 4.06 21.65
#